data_764f834efc0965653dcdae5700c6dfbf
#
_entry.id   764f834efc0965653dcdae5700c6dfbf
#
_cell.length_a   1.000
_cell.length_b   1.000
_cell.length_c   1.000
_cell.angle_alpha   90.00
_cell.angle_beta   90.00
_cell.angle_gamma   90.00
#
_symmetry.space_group_name_H-M   'P 1'
#
loop_
_entity.id
_entity.type
_entity.pdbx_description
1 polymer ?
#
loop_
_entity_poly.entity_id
_entity_poly.type
_entity_poly.pdbx_seq_one_letter_code
_entity_poly.pdbx_strand_id
1 'polypeptide(L)'
;MLIGRVSEITGATRKAIRHYESIGLITPPERIGNYRTYNDHDVVVIRMICRAKALGFSLNEIKDVVSKKMEEKKLPIDLVYLLIDKKILALQQEAQAILQKQENLKHFKIELVKNFT
;
A
#
# COMPACT_ATOMS: atom_id res chain seq x y z
N MET A 1 4.86 -9.22 22.06
CA MET A 1 5.34 -7.80 22.08
C MET A 1 4.12 -6.87 22.12
N LEU A 2 4.24 -5.77 22.82
CA LEU A 2 3.15 -4.79 22.97
C LEU A 2 3.06 -3.86 21.77
N ILE A 3 1.90 -3.19 21.60
CA ILE A 3 1.60 -2.33 20.44
C ILE A 3 2.62 -1.22 20.21
N GLY A 4 3.15 -0.62 21.28
CA GLY A 4 4.17 0.43 21.16
C GLY A 4 5.44 -0.05 20.47
N ARG A 5 5.89 -1.24 20.79
CA ARG A 5 7.08 -1.84 20.15
C ARG A 5 6.79 -2.24 18.71
N VAL A 6 5.60 -2.77 18.44
CA VAL A 6 5.18 -3.10 17.07
C VAL A 6 5.12 -1.87 16.21
N SER A 7 4.59 -0.76 16.74
CA SER A 7 4.57 0.54 16.04
C SER A 7 5.97 1.01 15.67
N GLU A 8 6.92 0.93 16.61
CA GLU A 8 8.32 1.31 16.34
C GLU A 8 8.95 0.48 15.23
N ILE A 9 8.76 -0.84 15.26
CA ILE A 9 9.40 -1.77 14.33
C ILE A 9 8.79 -1.68 12.92
N THR A 10 7.46 -1.52 12.83
CA THR A 10 6.74 -1.59 11.56
C THR A 10 6.57 -0.24 10.89
N GLY A 11 6.69 0.85 11.63
CA GLY A 11 6.38 2.19 11.14
C GLY A 11 4.90 2.53 11.14
N ALA A 12 4.01 1.58 11.47
CA ALA A 12 2.59 1.85 11.61
C ALA A 12 2.29 2.55 12.93
N THR A 13 1.40 3.53 12.94
CA THR A 13 0.95 4.14 14.18
C THR A 13 0.12 3.15 15.00
N ARG A 14 0.06 3.35 16.31
CA ARG A 14 -0.80 2.52 17.18
C ARG A 14 -2.26 2.57 16.73
N LYS A 15 -2.71 3.76 16.33
CA LYS A 15 -4.06 3.96 15.79
C LYS A 15 -4.30 3.15 14.51
N ALA A 16 -3.34 3.16 13.60
CA ALA A 16 -3.42 2.38 12.36
C ALA A 16 -3.49 0.87 12.64
N ILE A 17 -2.66 0.38 13.55
CA ILE A 17 -2.67 -1.05 13.92
C ILE A 17 -4.03 -1.47 14.50
N ARG A 18 -4.60 -0.67 15.39
CA ARG A 18 -5.95 -0.92 15.93
C ARG A 18 -7.02 -0.88 14.83
N HIS A 19 -6.87 0.04 13.89
CA HIS A 19 -7.79 0.14 12.75
C HIS A 19 -7.71 -1.10 11.88
N TYR A 20 -6.52 -1.61 11.60
CA TYR A 20 -6.33 -2.84 10.82
C TYR A 20 -7.02 -4.04 11.48
N GLU A 21 -6.93 -4.15 12.79
CA GLU A 21 -7.66 -5.16 13.56
C GLU A 21 -9.18 -4.98 13.39
N SER A 22 -9.67 -3.75 13.56
CA SER A 22 -11.10 -3.45 13.51
C SER A 22 -11.76 -3.76 12.17
N ILE A 23 -11.04 -3.61 11.07
CA ILE A 23 -11.55 -3.88 9.71
C ILE A 23 -11.17 -5.26 9.18
N GLY A 24 -10.58 -6.09 10.01
CA GLY A 24 -10.27 -7.49 9.66
C GLY A 24 -9.03 -7.69 8.79
N LEU A 25 -8.14 -6.70 8.68
CA LEU A 25 -6.86 -6.88 7.98
C LEU A 25 -5.89 -7.77 8.73
N ILE A 26 -5.95 -7.74 10.05
CA ILE A 26 -5.18 -8.61 10.91
C ILE A 26 -6.13 -9.35 11.86
N THR A 27 -5.76 -10.56 12.22
CA THR A 27 -6.51 -11.32 13.24
C THR A 27 -6.33 -10.64 14.59
N PRO A 28 -7.37 -10.68 15.48
CA PRO A 28 -7.22 -10.13 16.82
C PRO A 28 -6.02 -10.78 17.53
N PRO A 29 -5.09 -9.97 18.06
CA PRO A 29 -3.94 -10.51 18.78
C PRO A 29 -4.36 -11.11 20.10
N GLU A 30 -3.57 -12.03 20.64
CA GLU A 30 -3.76 -12.56 21.98
C GLU A 30 -3.65 -11.43 22.99
N ARG A 31 -4.33 -11.61 24.14
CA ARG A 31 -4.29 -10.64 25.23
C ARG A 31 -3.70 -11.25 26.48
N ILE A 32 -2.85 -10.48 27.15
CA ILE A 32 -2.40 -10.75 28.52
C ILE A 32 -3.07 -9.69 29.40
N GLY A 33 -4.09 -10.10 30.14
CA GLY A 33 -4.95 -9.16 30.86
C GLY A 33 -5.67 -8.23 29.88
N ASN A 34 -5.49 -6.92 30.03
CA ASN A 34 -6.08 -5.91 29.15
C ASN A 34 -5.19 -5.52 27.97
N TYR A 35 -3.99 -6.10 27.85
CA TYR A 35 -3.02 -5.71 26.85
C TYR A 35 -2.98 -6.68 25.69
N ARG A 36 -2.98 -6.13 24.45
CA ARG A 36 -2.75 -6.90 23.23
C ARG A 36 -1.29 -7.32 23.15
N THR A 37 -1.07 -8.60 22.82
CA THR A 37 0.28 -9.16 22.62
C THR A 37 0.42 -9.62 21.19
N TYR A 38 1.39 -9.06 20.47
CA TYR A 38 1.65 -9.36 19.07
C TYR A 38 2.81 -10.34 18.93
N ASN A 39 2.64 -11.36 18.08
CA ASN A 39 3.69 -12.32 17.77
C ASN A 39 4.48 -11.90 16.54
N ASP A 40 5.53 -12.67 16.18
CA ASP A 40 6.38 -12.36 15.04
C ASP A 40 5.61 -12.36 13.72
N HIS A 41 4.63 -13.25 13.56
CA HIS A 41 3.80 -13.29 12.37
C HIS A 41 2.95 -12.02 12.24
N ASP A 42 2.37 -11.55 13.33
CA ASP A 42 1.61 -10.29 13.35
C ASP A 42 2.47 -9.13 12.87
N VAL A 43 3.72 -9.07 13.33
CA VAL A 43 4.68 -8.02 12.93
C VAL A 43 4.95 -8.07 11.43
N VAL A 44 5.16 -9.26 10.86
CA VAL A 44 5.37 -9.44 9.43
C VAL A 44 4.17 -8.95 8.63
N VAL A 45 2.96 -9.34 9.03
CA VAL A 45 1.72 -8.94 8.35
C VAL A 45 1.54 -7.41 8.39
N ILE A 46 1.71 -6.80 9.55
CA ILE A 46 1.58 -5.34 9.71
C ILE A 46 2.61 -4.61 8.84
N ARG A 47 3.85 -5.10 8.82
CA ARG A 47 4.91 -4.53 7.99
C ARG A 47 4.56 -4.60 6.49
N MET A 48 4.02 -5.73 6.03
CA MET A 48 3.59 -5.88 4.63
C MET A 48 2.44 -4.94 4.28
N ILE A 49 1.49 -4.74 5.19
CA ILE A 49 0.39 -3.78 5.00
C ILE A 49 0.95 -2.36 4.84
N CYS A 50 1.87 -1.95 5.71
CA CYS A 50 2.52 -0.64 5.63
C CYS A 50 3.24 -0.47 4.29
N ARG A 51 3.95 -1.49 3.85
CA ARG A 51 4.69 -1.47 2.60
C ARG A 51 3.77 -1.38 1.39
N ALA A 52 2.70 -2.14 1.36
CA ALA A 52 1.71 -2.09 0.31
C ALA A 52 1.05 -0.70 0.21
N LYS A 53 0.70 -0.10 1.35
CA LYS A 53 0.14 1.26 1.38
C LYS A 53 1.13 2.29 0.84
N ALA A 54 2.39 2.20 1.22
CA ALA A 54 3.44 3.10 0.73
C ALA A 54 3.63 2.98 -0.78
N LEU A 55 3.37 1.82 -1.36
CA LEU A 55 3.43 1.56 -2.80
C LEU A 55 2.15 1.94 -3.55
N GLY A 56 1.15 2.47 -2.85
CA GLY A 56 -0.07 2.97 -3.47
C GLY A 56 -1.27 2.04 -3.47
N PHE A 57 -1.22 0.92 -2.75
CA PHE A 57 -2.38 0.06 -2.58
C PHE A 57 -3.36 0.66 -1.57
N SER A 58 -4.65 0.60 -1.88
CA SER A 58 -5.70 1.01 -0.95
C SER A 58 -5.94 -0.08 0.11
N LEU A 59 -6.51 0.32 1.25
CA LEU A 59 -6.92 -0.64 2.27
C LEU A 59 -7.96 -1.63 1.74
N ASN A 60 -8.84 -1.20 0.84
CA ASN A 60 -9.82 -2.10 0.21
C ASN A 60 -9.15 -3.17 -0.65
N GLU A 61 -8.15 -2.79 -1.44
CA GLU A 61 -7.38 -3.75 -2.24
C GLU A 61 -6.66 -4.77 -1.34
N ILE A 62 -6.03 -4.31 -0.26
CA ILE A 62 -5.36 -5.17 0.72
C ILE A 62 -6.37 -6.09 1.39
N LYS A 63 -7.54 -5.57 1.75
CA LYS A 63 -8.62 -6.32 2.39
C LYS A 63 -9.12 -7.46 1.50
N ASP A 64 -9.26 -7.22 0.20
CA ASP A 64 -9.67 -8.25 -0.76
C ASP A 64 -8.66 -9.40 -0.79
N VAL A 65 -7.37 -9.10 -0.79
CA VAL A 65 -6.30 -10.12 -0.73
C VAL A 65 -6.37 -10.90 0.57
N VAL A 66 -6.52 -10.22 1.71
CA VAL A 66 -6.62 -10.87 3.02
C VAL A 66 -7.85 -11.77 3.11
N SER A 67 -8.99 -11.31 2.61
CA SER A 67 -10.23 -12.10 2.58
C SER A 67 -10.07 -13.38 1.77
N LYS A 68 -9.45 -13.29 0.60
CA LYS A 68 -9.13 -14.45 -0.24
C LYS A 68 -8.15 -15.39 0.43
N LYS A 69 -7.14 -14.88 1.10
CA LYS A 69 -6.18 -15.67 1.87
C LYS A 69 -6.87 -16.46 2.98
N MET A 70 -7.80 -15.85 3.69
CA MET A 70 -8.57 -16.52 4.75
C MET A 70 -9.47 -17.61 4.21
N GLU A 71 -10.11 -17.36 3.06
CA GLU A 71 -11.00 -18.30 2.39
C GLU A 71 -10.25 -19.52 1.84
N GLU A 72 -9.16 -19.28 1.12
CA GLU A 72 -8.36 -20.31 0.43
C GLU A 72 -7.26 -20.91 1.30
N LYS A 73 -7.00 -20.33 2.49
CA LYS A 73 -5.94 -20.73 3.45
C LYS A 73 -4.54 -20.63 2.88
N LYS A 74 -4.36 -19.83 1.81
CA LYS A 74 -3.06 -19.54 1.18
C LYS A 74 -3.11 -18.17 0.53
N LEU A 75 -1.95 -17.58 0.30
CA LEU A 75 -1.87 -16.29 -0.40
C LEU A 75 -2.39 -16.45 -1.83
N PRO A 76 -3.37 -15.63 -2.28
CA PRO A 76 -3.90 -15.68 -3.64
C PRO A 76 -2.91 -15.02 -4.63
N ILE A 77 -1.88 -15.75 -5.02
CA ILE A 77 -0.76 -15.24 -5.83
C ILE A 77 -1.23 -14.59 -7.12
N ASP A 78 -2.18 -15.22 -7.83
CA ASP A 78 -2.67 -14.69 -9.11
C ASP A 78 -3.35 -13.33 -8.94
N LEU A 79 -4.16 -13.18 -7.89
CA LEU A 79 -4.78 -11.88 -7.57
C LEU A 79 -3.74 -10.84 -7.21
N VAL A 80 -2.75 -11.19 -6.40
CA VAL A 80 -1.68 -10.30 -5.99
C VAL A 80 -0.88 -9.81 -7.19
N TYR A 81 -0.48 -10.71 -8.07
CA TYR A 81 0.24 -10.36 -9.29
C TYR A 81 -0.58 -9.45 -10.20
N LEU A 82 -1.87 -9.76 -10.37
CA LEU A 82 -2.78 -8.91 -11.15
C LEU A 82 -2.83 -7.48 -10.62
N LEU A 83 -2.97 -7.32 -9.31
CA LEU A 83 -3.02 -6.01 -8.67
C LEU A 83 -1.70 -5.25 -8.81
N ILE A 84 -0.58 -5.93 -8.64
CA ILE A 84 0.76 -5.34 -8.79
C ILE A 84 0.98 -4.90 -10.24
N ASP A 85 0.67 -5.77 -11.21
CA ASP A 85 0.87 -5.48 -12.62
C ASP A 85 0.01 -4.31 -13.09
N LYS A 86 -1.22 -4.20 -12.60
CA LYS A 86 -2.09 -3.04 -12.89
C LYS A 86 -1.48 -1.75 -12.37
N LYS A 87 -0.87 -1.75 -11.18
CA LYS A 87 -0.23 -0.54 -10.64
C LYS A 87 1.02 -0.17 -11.41
N ILE A 88 1.82 -1.15 -11.82
CA ILE A 88 2.99 -0.92 -12.66
C ILE A 88 2.59 -0.27 -13.99
N LEU A 89 1.55 -0.82 -14.64
CA LEU A 89 1.06 -0.28 -15.90
C LEU A 89 0.53 1.15 -15.74
N ALA A 90 -0.23 1.43 -14.69
CA ALA A 90 -0.74 2.76 -14.40
C ALA A 90 0.39 3.76 -14.21
N LEU A 91 1.45 3.39 -13.49
CA LEU A 91 2.63 4.23 -13.29
C LEU A 91 3.39 4.48 -14.60
N GLN A 92 3.51 3.47 -15.47
CA GLN A 92 4.14 3.63 -16.78
C GLN A 92 3.36 4.62 -17.64
N GLN A 93 2.03 4.54 -17.64
CA GLN A 93 1.17 5.47 -18.38
C GLN A 93 1.27 6.89 -17.83
N GLU A 94 1.31 7.04 -16.52
CA GLU A 94 1.47 8.33 -15.84
C GLU A 94 2.83 8.96 -16.16
N ALA A 95 3.90 8.18 -16.12
CA ALA A 95 5.25 8.63 -16.47
C ALA A 95 5.30 9.10 -17.93
N GLN A 96 4.67 8.39 -18.85
CA GLN A 96 4.61 8.72 -20.25
C GLN A 96 3.83 10.02 -20.51
N ALA A 97 2.73 10.22 -19.78
CA ALA A 97 1.95 11.45 -19.83
C ALA A 97 2.76 12.66 -19.35
N ILE A 98 3.58 12.49 -18.32
CA ILE A 98 4.47 13.53 -17.80
C ILE A 98 5.53 13.90 -18.86
N LEU A 99 6.15 12.92 -19.50
CA LEU A 99 7.12 13.14 -20.57
C LEU A 99 6.49 13.90 -21.74
N GLN A 100 5.25 13.56 -22.11
CA GLN A 100 4.53 14.26 -23.16
C GLN A 100 4.28 15.73 -22.80
N LYS A 101 3.93 16.01 -21.57
CA LYS A 101 3.75 17.39 -21.08
C LYS A 101 5.05 18.20 -21.18
N GLN A 102 6.18 17.57 -20.86
CA GLN A 102 7.48 18.22 -20.99
C GLN A 102 7.76 18.61 -22.45
N GLU A 103 7.50 17.70 -23.38
CA GLU A 103 7.67 17.97 -24.80
C GLU A 103 6.74 19.09 -25.28
N ASN A 104 5.48 19.06 -24.84
CA ASN A 104 4.51 20.10 -25.19
C ASN A 104 4.95 21.48 -24.69
N LEU A 105 5.55 21.57 -23.50
CA LEU A 105 6.09 22.81 -22.97
C LEU A 105 7.29 23.33 -23.78
N LYS A 106 8.16 22.42 -24.23
CA LYS A 106 9.28 22.80 -25.09
C LYS A 106 8.79 23.37 -26.41
N HIS A 107 7.80 22.74 -27.04
CA HIS A 107 7.18 23.25 -28.27
C HIS A 107 6.48 24.57 -28.05
N PHE A 108 5.78 24.75 -26.99
CA PHE A 108 5.11 25.99 -26.60
C PHE A 108 6.12 27.15 -26.48
N LYS A 109 7.27 26.89 -25.85
CA LYS A 109 8.36 27.87 -25.74
C LYS A 109 8.84 28.33 -27.10
N ILE A 110 9.02 27.41 -28.04
CA ILE A 110 9.43 27.71 -29.40
C ILE A 110 8.38 28.55 -30.14
N GLU A 111 7.10 28.18 -30.01
CA GLU A 111 5.98 28.91 -30.61
C GLU A 111 5.90 30.34 -30.10
N LEU A 112 6.09 30.56 -28.79
CA LEU A 112 6.09 31.91 -28.22
C LEU A 112 7.20 32.78 -28.79
N VAL A 113 8.39 32.26 -28.90
CA VAL A 113 9.53 32.99 -29.48
C VAL A 113 9.25 33.30 -30.93
N LYS A 114 8.77 32.35 -31.72
CA LYS A 114 8.47 32.52 -33.14
C LYS A 114 7.39 33.56 -33.40
N ASN A 115 6.33 33.58 -32.58
CA ASN A 115 5.17 34.43 -32.82
C ASN A 115 5.25 35.81 -32.18
N PHE A 116 6.12 36.01 -31.18
CA PHE A 116 6.20 37.25 -30.41
C PHE A 116 7.58 37.91 -30.41
N THR A 117 8.46 37.45 -31.23
CA THR A 117 9.77 38.08 -31.50
C THR A 117 9.97 38.20 -33.03
#